data_057bab8e606ab35f833e74eecb34ce36
#
_entry.id   057bab8e606ab35f833e74eecb34ce36
#
_cell.length_a   1.000
_cell.length_b   1.000
_cell.length_c   1.000
_cell.angle_alpha   90.00
_cell.angle_beta   90.00
_cell.angle_gamma   90.00
#
_symmetry.space_group_name_H-M   'P 1'
#
loop_
_entity.id
_entity.type
_entity.pdbx_description
1 polymer ?
#
loop_
_entity_poly.entity_id
_entity_poly.type
_entity_poly.pdbx_seq_one_letter_code
_entity_poly.pdbx_strand_id
1 'polypeptide(L)'
;MNIFRRINFNLWYFRRPPWDRGISPPELFDFIATHPAGRAIDLGCGTGTNVITLAQNKWTVTGVDYARRAIQIAKRKTQSAKVNVDLHVGDVTKLKGIDGPFNLALDLGCFHGIQEKSDYLAQLNRVLAPGGYWLLYGIFSTAQFRSGLAAADVEFIQSEGFRLLWRQDGVDRHERPSAWFLYTRP
;
A
#
# COMPACT_ATOMS: atom_id res chain seq x y z
N MET A 1 -6.69 -14.93 -4.12
CA MET A 1 -7.76 -14.23 -3.32
C MET A 1 -9.15 -14.62 -3.80
N ASN A 2 -10.07 -14.96 -2.86
CA ASN A 2 -11.43 -15.45 -3.14
C ASN A 2 -12.31 -14.36 -3.80
N ILE A 3 -13.10 -14.75 -4.83
CA ILE A 3 -13.97 -13.86 -5.63
C ILE A 3 -15.01 -13.12 -4.75
N PHE A 4 -15.51 -13.74 -3.70
CA PHE A 4 -16.46 -13.12 -2.75
C PHE A 4 -15.83 -11.92 -2.01
N ARG A 5 -14.54 -11.99 -1.70
CA ARG A 5 -13.81 -10.89 -1.05
C ARG A 5 -13.67 -9.69 -1.99
N ARG A 6 -13.44 -9.93 -3.30
CA ARG A 6 -13.40 -8.88 -4.32
C ARG A 6 -14.74 -8.15 -4.46
N ILE A 7 -15.85 -8.91 -4.43
CA ILE A 7 -17.21 -8.34 -4.52
C ILE A 7 -17.49 -7.47 -3.31
N ASN A 8 -17.22 -7.97 -2.10
CA ASN A 8 -17.47 -7.22 -0.86
C ASN A 8 -16.69 -5.90 -0.81
N PHE A 9 -15.41 -5.91 -1.18
CA PHE A 9 -14.64 -4.66 -1.19
C PHE A 9 -15.11 -3.68 -2.28
N ASN A 10 -15.55 -4.15 -3.46
CA ASN A 10 -16.18 -3.27 -4.45
C ASN A 10 -17.44 -2.60 -3.90
N LEU A 11 -18.24 -3.31 -3.10
CA LEU A 11 -19.47 -2.79 -2.49
C LEU A 11 -19.18 -1.67 -1.47
N TRP A 12 -18.07 -1.75 -0.72
CA TRP A 12 -17.66 -0.68 0.19
C TRP A 12 -17.47 0.67 -0.52
N TYR A 13 -17.00 0.65 -1.77
CA TYR A 13 -16.78 1.89 -2.55
C TYR A 13 -18.04 2.48 -3.20
N PHE A 14 -19.24 1.90 -2.98
CA PHE A 14 -20.51 2.58 -3.25
C PHE A 14 -20.83 3.62 -2.17
N ARG A 15 -20.29 3.46 -0.99
CA ARG A 15 -20.23 4.47 0.06
C ARG A 15 -18.77 4.82 0.29
N ARG A 16 -18.46 5.88 1.00
CA ARG A 16 -17.08 6.19 1.37
C ARG A 16 -16.63 5.18 2.43
N PRO A 17 -15.67 4.29 2.12
CA PRO A 17 -15.24 3.31 3.10
C PRO A 17 -14.52 3.99 4.26
N PRO A 18 -14.60 3.43 5.47
CA PRO A 18 -14.06 4.08 6.66
C PRO A 18 -12.54 4.31 6.63
N TRP A 19 -11.78 3.56 5.85
CA TRP A 19 -10.33 3.76 5.66
C TRP A 19 -9.98 4.84 4.63
N ASP A 20 -10.93 5.26 3.78
CA ASP A 20 -10.71 6.35 2.80
C ASP A 20 -10.87 7.72 3.46
N ARG A 21 -9.80 8.22 4.05
CA ARG A 21 -9.78 9.50 4.76
C ARG A 21 -9.69 10.70 3.82
N GLY A 22 -9.20 10.52 2.59
CA GLY A 22 -8.96 11.58 1.62
C GLY A 22 -7.77 12.49 1.99
N ILE A 23 -6.96 12.08 2.96
CA ILE A 23 -5.76 12.78 3.42
C ILE A 23 -4.65 11.75 3.56
N SER A 24 -3.48 12.05 3.01
CA SER A 24 -2.29 11.23 3.18
C SER A 24 -1.72 11.38 4.59
N PRO A 25 -1.12 10.32 5.12
CA PRO A 25 -0.58 10.33 6.49
C PRO A 25 0.73 11.13 6.58
N PRO A 26 1.06 11.67 7.79
CA PRO A 26 2.30 12.40 8.01
C PRO A 26 3.56 11.62 7.61
N GLU A 27 3.59 10.32 7.88
CA GLU A 27 4.73 9.44 7.62
C GLU A 27 5.07 9.36 6.11
N LEU A 28 4.06 9.50 5.24
CA LEU A 28 4.31 9.62 3.80
C LEU A 28 4.95 10.97 3.45
N PHE A 29 4.53 12.06 4.08
CA PHE A 29 5.15 13.37 3.86
C PHE A 29 6.58 13.41 4.40
N ASP A 30 6.85 12.83 5.57
CA ASP A 30 8.18 12.72 6.14
C ASP A 30 9.12 11.91 5.22
N PHE A 31 8.60 10.80 4.65
CA PHE A 31 9.34 10.03 3.64
C PHE A 31 9.66 10.88 2.41
N ILE A 32 8.66 11.57 1.84
CA ILE A 32 8.81 12.42 0.66
C ILE A 32 9.83 13.54 0.91
N ALA A 33 9.83 14.15 2.10
CA ALA A 33 10.73 15.25 2.46
C ALA A 33 12.20 14.83 2.57
N THR A 34 12.45 13.54 2.86
CA THR A 34 13.80 13.02 3.14
C THR A 34 14.38 12.15 2.03
N HIS A 35 13.60 11.82 1.00
CA HIS A 35 14.01 10.95 -0.09
C HIS A 35 13.76 11.62 -1.46
N PRO A 36 14.69 11.50 -2.41
CA PRO A 36 14.51 12.06 -3.74
C PRO A 36 13.35 11.38 -4.47
N ALA A 37 12.61 12.15 -5.24
CA ALA A 37 11.53 11.63 -6.06
C ALA A 37 12.05 10.62 -7.09
N GLY A 38 11.30 9.57 -7.30
CA GLY A 38 11.59 8.48 -8.22
C GLY A 38 10.29 7.83 -8.72
N ARG A 39 10.35 6.52 -8.97
CA ARG A 39 9.17 5.73 -9.31
C ARG A 39 8.56 5.11 -8.03
N ALA A 40 7.27 5.28 -7.84
CA ALA A 40 6.54 4.71 -6.71
C ALA A 40 5.41 3.78 -7.16
N ILE A 41 5.16 2.74 -6.39
CA ILE A 41 3.97 1.89 -6.52
C ILE A 41 3.16 1.95 -5.23
N ASP A 42 1.85 2.20 -5.33
CA ASP A 42 0.91 2.18 -4.20
C ASP A 42 0.07 0.89 -4.28
N LEU A 43 0.30 -0.03 -3.35
CA LEU A 43 -0.27 -1.37 -3.29
C LEU A 43 -1.55 -1.36 -2.44
N GLY A 44 -2.69 -1.49 -3.10
CA GLY A 44 -4.00 -1.24 -2.49
C GLY A 44 -4.34 0.25 -2.47
N CYS A 45 -4.08 0.96 -3.57
CA CYS A 45 -4.17 2.42 -3.65
C CYS A 45 -5.58 3.01 -3.41
N GLY A 46 -6.60 2.18 -3.33
CA GLY A 46 -7.96 2.61 -3.07
C GLY A 46 -8.45 3.70 -4.03
N THR A 47 -8.97 4.79 -3.48
CA THR A 47 -9.46 5.94 -4.27
C THR A 47 -8.38 6.94 -4.67
N GLY A 48 -7.11 6.59 -4.48
CA GLY A 48 -5.99 7.32 -5.08
C GLY A 48 -5.47 8.53 -4.29
N THR A 49 -5.78 8.66 -3.01
CA THR A 49 -5.32 9.79 -2.20
C THR A 49 -3.80 9.89 -2.20
N ASN A 50 -3.11 8.79 -1.89
CA ASN A 50 -1.65 8.79 -1.78
C ASN A 50 -0.95 8.85 -3.15
N VAL A 51 -1.53 8.25 -4.19
CA VAL A 51 -0.96 8.37 -5.54
C VAL A 51 -0.99 9.84 -6.01
N ILE A 52 -2.04 10.61 -5.64
CA ILE A 52 -2.11 12.05 -5.95
C ILE A 52 -1.02 12.80 -5.18
N THR A 53 -0.89 12.57 -3.87
CA THR A 53 0.13 13.20 -3.05
C THR A 53 1.54 12.94 -3.58
N LEU A 54 1.86 11.69 -3.90
CA LEU A 54 3.15 11.33 -4.50
C LEU A 54 3.37 12.04 -5.84
N ALA A 55 2.38 12.03 -6.74
CA ALA A 55 2.51 12.66 -8.06
C ALA A 55 2.67 14.18 -7.97
N GLN A 56 1.97 14.85 -7.04
CA GLN A 56 2.15 16.28 -6.76
C GLN A 56 3.56 16.61 -6.23
N ASN A 57 4.22 15.63 -5.60
CA ASN A 57 5.60 15.71 -5.13
C ASN A 57 6.60 15.11 -6.13
N LYS A 58 6.28 15.14 -7.42
CA LYS A 58 7.15 14.76 -8.55
C LYS A 58 7.52 13.29 -8.66
N TRP A 59 6.84 12.40 -7.94
CA TRP A 59 7.00 10.96 -8.12
C TRP A 59 6.27 10.49 -9.38
N THR A 60 6.86 9.54 -10.11
CA THR A 60 6.18 8.81 -11.17
C THR A 60 5.43 7.63 -10.52
N VAL A 61 4.10 7.65 -10.53
CA VAL A 61 3.31 6.79 -9.65
C VAL A 61 2.50 5.77 -10.43
N THR A 62 2.56 4.52 -9.97
CA THR A 62 1.66 3.44 -10.36
C THR A 62 0.79 3.07 -9.14
N GLY A 63 -0.53 3.03 -9.31
CA GLY A 63 -1.47 2.58 -8.26
C GLY A 63 -2.15 1.28 -8.66
N VAL A 64 -2.23 0.33 -7.75
CA VAL A 64 -2.88 -0.96 -7.95
C VAL A 64 -3.93 -1.19 -6.88
N ASP A 65 -5.16 -1.50 -7.31
CA ASP A 65 -6.22 -1.96 -6.40
C ASP A 65 -7.09 -2.99 -7.13
N TYR A 66 -7.53 -4.02 -6.44
CA TYR A 66 -8.40 -5.02 -7.05
C TYR A 66 -9.86 -4.56 -7.18
N ALA A 67 -10.28 -3.52 -6.44
CA ALA A 67 -11.61 -2.95 -6.50
C ALA A 67 -11.73 -2.01 -7.73
N ARG A 68 -12.40 -2.48 -8.78
CA ARG A 68 -12.63 -1.68 -9.99
C ARG A 68 -13.25 -0.31 -9.67
N ARG A 69 -14.17 -0.27 -8.70
CA ARG A 69 -14.83 0.98 -8.27
C ARG A 69 -13.86 1.96 -7.64
N ALA A 70 -12.92 1.49 -6.83
CA ALA A 70 -11.86 2.32 -6.25
C ALA A 70 -11.03 2.98 -7.36
N ILE A 71 -10.56 2.20 -8.33
CA ILE A 71 -9.78 2.70 -9.47
C ILE A 71 -10.58 3.70 -10.32
N GLN A 72 -11.88 3.49 -10.53
CA GLN A 72 -12.72 4.47 -11.23
C GLN A 72 -12.81 5.80 -10.49
N ILE A 73 -12.87 5.77 -9.16
CA ILE A 73 -12.86 6.98 -8.32
C ILE A 73 -11.47 7.62 -8.37
N ALA A 74 -10.40 6.83 -8.23
CA ALA A 74 -9.03 7.30 -8.31
C ALA A 74 -8.76 8.04 -9.63
N LYS A 75 -9.16 7.48 -10.78
CA LYS A 75 -9.02 8.11 -12.11
C LYS A 75 -9.68 9.48 -12.16
N ARG A 76 -10.89 9.62 -11.60
CA ARG A 76 -11.57 10.93 -11.55
C ARG A 76 -10.84 11.93 -10.66
N LYS A 77 -10.39 11.49 -9.49
CA LYS A 77 -9.64 12.34 -8.55
C LYS A 77 -8.31 12.81 -9.15
N THR A 78 -7.55 11.91 -9.79
CA THR A 78 -6.27 12.26 -10.44
C THR A 78 -6.46 13.23 -11.60
N GLN A 79 -7.50 13.04 -12.40
CA GLN A 79 -7.88 13.98 -13.46
C GLN A 79 -8.22 15.37 -12.88
N SER A 80 -9.04 15.43 -11.83
CA SER A 80 -9.38 16.69 -11.15
C SER A 80 -8.16 17.37 -10.53
N ALA A 81 -7.22 16.59 -9.98
CA ALA A 81 -5.95 17.08 -9.42
C ALA A 81 -4.91 17.44 -10.49
N LYS A 82 -5.20 17.17 -11.78
CA LYS A 82 -4.31 17.42 -12.93
C LYS A 82 -2.94 16.72 -12.77
N VAL A 83 -2.94 15.52 -12.21
CA VAL A 83 -1.72 14.70 -12.10
C VAL A 83 -1.82 13.49 -13.03
N ASN A 84 -0.65 13.10 -13.59
CA ASN A 84 -0.55 11.90 -14.42
C ASN A 84 -0.05 10.73 -13.56
N VAL A 85 -0.83 9.67 -13.48
CA VAL A 85 -0.55 8.45 -12.71
C VAL A 85 -1.05 7.23 -13.49
N ASP A 86 -0.37 6.11 -13.34
CA ASP A 86 -0.77 4.85 -13.94
C ASP A 86 -1.61 4.03 -12.95
N LEU A 87 -2.88 3.75 -13.29
CA LEU A 87 -3.85 3.14 -12.38
C LEU A 87 -4.39 1.82 -12.93
N HIS A 88 -4.15 0.73 -12.21
CA HIS A 88 -4.49 -0.63 -12.58
C HIS A 88 -5.51 -1.28 -11.64
N VAL A 89 -6.48 -1.95 -12.24
CA VAL A 89 -7.30 -2.94 -11.52
C VAL A 89 -6.52 -4.24 -11.50
N GLY A 90 -5.95 -4.61 -10.35
CA GLY A 90 -5.06 -5.74 -10.24
C GLY A 90 -5.00 -6.38 -8.87
N ASP A 91 -4.42 -7.57 -8.84
CA ASP A 91 -4.12 -8.32 -7.62
C ASP A 91 -2.66 -8.08 -7.23
N VAL A 92 -2.43 -7.50 -6.06
CA VAL A 92 -1.09 -7.18 -5.55
C VAL A 92 -0.21 -8.40 -5.30
N THR A 93 -0.82 -9.60 -5.20
CA THR A 93 -0.08 -10.87 -5.10
C THR A 93 0.37 -11.41 -6.46
N LYS A 94 0.06 -10.71 -7.58
CA LYS A 94 0.39 -11.14 -8.94
C LYS A 94 1.05 -10.05 -9.77
N LEU A 95 0.69 -8.79 -9.58
CA LEU A 95 1.17 -7.60 -10.30
C LEU A 95 1.36 -7.81 -11.81
N LYS A 96 0.35 -8.43 -12.47
CA LYS A 96 0.40 -8.73 -13.90
C LYS A 96 0.49 -7.46 -14.73
N GLY A 97 1.50 -7.41 -15.63
CA GLY A 97 1.72 -6.27 -16.51
C GLY A 97 2.24 -5.02 -15.79
N ILE A 98 2.76 -5.19 -14.58
CA ILE A 98 3.40 -4.11 -13.82
C ILE A 98 4.86 -4.47 -13.63
N ASP A 99 5.72 -3.65 -14.21
CA ASP A 99 7.16 -3.85 -14.21
C ASP A 99 7.89 -2.72 -13.47
N GLY A 100 8.83 -3.15 -12.61
CA GLY A 100 9.75 -2.25 -11.91
C GLY A 100 10.84 -1.68 -12.83
N PRO A 101 11.92 -1.16 -12.25
CA PRO A 101 12.09 -1.04 -10.80
C PRO A 101 11.36 0.18 -10.21
N PHE A 102 10.81 0.02 -9.00
CA PHE A 102 10.27 1.12 -8.20
C PHE A 102 11.24 1.48 -7.07
N ASN A 103 11.38 2.76 -6.77
CA ASN A 103 12.19 3.25 -5.64
C ASN A 103 11.42 3.21 -4.33
N LEU A 104 10.09 3.33 -4.39
CA LEU A 104 9.18 3.25 -3.26
C LEU A 104 8.03 2.31 -3.57
N ALA A 105 7.76 1.38 -2.67
CA ALA A 105 6.46 0.72 -2.53
C ALA A 105 5.74 1.30 -1.31
N LEU A 106 4.50 1.71 -1.48
CA LEU A 106 3.63 2.17 -0.41
C LEU A 106 2.54 1.14 -0.17
N ASP A 107 2.27 0.81 1.09
CA ASP A 107 1.17 -0.04 1.49
C ASP A 107 0.50 0.51 2.75
N LEU A 108 -0.69 1.04 2.63
CA LEU A 108 -1.47 1.53 3.76
C LEU A 108 -2.62 0.57 4.10
N GLY A 109 -2.27 -0.53 4.74
CA GLY A 109 -3.27 -1.47 5.25
C GLY A 109 -3.74 -2.52 4.25
N CYS A 110 -3.00 -2.75 3.17
CA CYS A 110 -3.28 -3.83 2.23
C CYS A 110 -2.68 -5.16 2.71
N PHE A 111 -1.38 -5.17 3.04
CA PHE A 111 -0.61 -6.37 3.40
C PHE A 111 -1.21 -7.11 4.59
N HIS A 112 -1.65 -6.41 5.64
CA HIS A 112 -2.23 -7.05 6.82
C HIS A 112 -3.52 -7.83 6.50
N GLY A 113 -4.18 -7.51 5.40
CA GLY A 113 -5.36 -8.21 4.91
C GLY A 113 -5.06 -9.34 3.92
N ILE A 114 -3.83 -9.53 3.46
CA ILE A 114 -3.45 -10.56 2.49
C ILE A 114 -3.25 -11.91 3.19
N GLN A 115 -3.79 -12.97 2.58
CA GLN A 115 -3.56 -14.34 3.03
C GLN A 115 -2.31 -14.94 2.37
N GLU A 116 -2.15 -14.69 1.08
CA GLU A 116 -1.03 -15.17 0.26
C GLU A 116 0.19 -14.23 0.40
N LYS A 117 0.74 -14.10 1.63
CA LYS A 117 1.81 -13.15 1.96
C LYS A 117 3.13 -13.45 1.22
N SER A 118 3.44 -14.73 1.02
CA SER A 118 4.61 -15.14 0.24
C SER A 118 4.53 -14.64 -1.20
N ASP A 119 3.36 -14.80 -1.85
CA ASP A 119 3.17 -14.31 -3.21
C ASP A 119 3.29 -12.78 -3.29
N TYR A 120 2.73 -12.07 -2.28
CA TYR A 120 2.85 -10.63 -2.19
C TYR A 120 4.32 -10.19 -2.08
N LEU A 121 5.09 -10.79 -1.17
CA LEU A 121 6.51 -10.45 -0.96
C LEU A 121 7.37 -10.82 -2.17
N ALA A 122 7.07 -11.93 -2.85
CA ALA A 122 7.73 -12.30 -4.09
C ALA A 122 7.51 -11.25 -5.19
N GLN A 123 6.26 -10.74 -5.34
CA GLN A 123 5.99 -9.66 -6.29
C GLN A 123 6.66 -8.35 -5.88
N LEU A 124 6.62 -8.00 -4.61
CA LEU A 124 7.29 -6.80 -4.10
C LEU A 124 8.80 -6.87 -4.38
N ASN A 125 9.44 -8.02 -4.10
CA ASN A 125 10.84 -8.26 -4.42
C ASN A 125 11.13 -8.14 -5.93
N ARG A 126 10.23 -8.60 -6.79
CA ARG A 126 10.39 -8.51 -8.25
C ARG A 126 10.37 -7.06 -8.74
N VAL A 127 9.49 -6.23 -8.19
CA VAL A 127 9.25 -4.89 -8.73
C VAL A 127 9.99 -3.77 -8.01
N LEU A 128 10.43 -3.98 -6.77
CA LEU A 128 11.18 -2.97 -6.02
C LEU A 128 12.65 -2.97 -6.46
N ALA A 129 13.24 -1.80 -6.62
CA ALA A 129 14.66 -1.66 -6.94
C ALA A 129 15.55 -2.20 -5.81
N PRO A 130 16.77 -2.70 -6.09
CA PRO A 130 17.79 -2.84 -5.06
C PRO A 130 18.00 -1.50 -4.37
N GLY A 131 18.04 -1.49 -3.04
CA GLY A 131 18.07 -0.26 -2.23
C GLY A 131 16.73 0.50 -2.18
N GLY A 132 15.69 0.01 -2.85
CA GLY A 132 14.35 0.60 -2.80
C GLY A 132 13.67 0.41 -1.44
N TYR A 133 12.69 1.24 -1.17
CA TYR A 133 11.99 1.33 0.11
C TYR A 133 10.58 0.76 0.04
N TRP A 134 10.16 0.13 1.11
CA TRP A 134 8.77 -0.25 1.33
C TRP A 134 8.25 0.40 2.61
N LEU A 135 7.38 1.40 2.46
CA LEU A 135 6.68 2.08 3.56
C LEU A 135 5.35 1.35 3.79
N LEU A 136 5.27 0.66 4.91
CA LEU A 136 4.14 -0.19 5.29
C LEU A 136 3.44 0.36 6.52
N TYR A 137 2.12 0.51 6.45
CA TYR A 137 1.25 0.66 7.62
C TYR A 137 0.42 -0.59 7.83
N GLY A 138 0.40 -1.12 9.04
CA GLY A 138 -0.42 -2.27 9.39
C GLY A 138 -1.07 -2.17 10.76
N ILE A 139 -2.27 -2.75 10.87
CA ILE A 139 -2.99 -2.92 12.13
C ILE A 139 -2.71 -4.34 12.62
N PHE A 140 -2.35 -4.51 13.89
CA PHE A 140 -2.09 -5.83 14.44
C PHE A 140 -3.39 -6.59 14.71
N SER A 141 -3.32 -7.90 14.56
CA SER A 141 -4.41 -8.79 14.95
C SER A 141 -4.61 -8.78 16.47
N THR A 142 -5.87 -8.81 16.86
CA THR A 142 -6.29 -8.93 18.27
C THR A 142 -7.35 -10.03 18.37
N ALA A 143 -7.78 -10.36 19.58
CA ALA A 143 -8.88 -11.31 19.79
C ALA A 143 -10.17 -10.89 19.04
N GLN A 144 -10.42 -9.58 18.95
CA GLN A 144 -11.59 -9.01 18.27
C GLN A 144 -11.35 -8.71 16.79
N PHE A 145 -10.09 -8.51 16.37
CA PHE A 145 -9.71 -8.17 14.99
C PHE A 145 -8.67 -9.14 14.46
N ARG A 146 -9.15 -10.22 13.82
CA ARG A 146 -8.30 -11.33 13.36
C ARG A 146 -7.58 -11.08 12.03
N SER A 147 -7.96 -10.06 11.26
CA SER A 147 -7.42 -9.79 9.92
C SER A 147 -6.18 -8.88 9.93
N GLY A 148 -5.53 -8.70 11.07
CA GLY A 148 -4.37 -7.83 11.25
C GLY A 148 -3.04 -8.53 10.99
N LEU A 149 -1.95 -7.78 11.16
CA LEU A 149 -0.59 -8.32 11.22
C LEU A 149 -0.43 -9.21 12.44
N ALA A 150 0.19 -10.35 12.26
CA ALA A 150 0.73 -11.15 13.36
C ALA A 150 2.16 -10.70 13.69
N ALA A 151 2.63 -10.94 14.91
CA ALA A 151 4.04 -10.69 15.27
C ALA A 151 4.99 -11.46 14.33
N ALA A 152 4.66 -12.70 14.01
CA ALA A 152 5.41 -13.53 13.06
C ALA A 152 5.49 -12.95 11.63
N ASP A 153 4.60 -12.05 11.22
CA ASP A 153 4.67 -11.42 9.89
C ASP A 153 5.90 -10.52 9.76
N VAL A 154 6.33 -9.86 10.85
CA VAL A 154 7.52 -8.99 10.84
C VAL A 154 8.78 -9.84 10.65
N GLU A 155 8.88 -10.97 11.35
CA GLU A 155 9.98 -11.92 11.19
C GLU A 155 9.97 -12.55 9.79
N PHE A 156 8.81 -12.90 9.30
CA PHE A 156 8.63 -13.45 7.96
C PHE A 156 9.05 -12.46 6.87
N ILE A 157 8.69 -11.18 6.95
CA ILE A 157 9.15 -10.15 6.01
C ILE A 157 10.69 -10.09 5.97
N GLN A 158 11.34 -10.16 7.14
CA GLN A 158 12.80 -10.13 7.22
C GLN A 158 13.44 -11.41 6.66
N SER A 159 12.83 -12.58 6.86
CA SER A 159 13.31 -13.85 6.29
C SER A 159 13.20 -13.89 4.76
N GLU A 160 12.28 -13.12 4.17
CA GLU A 160 12.15 -12.92 2.71
C GLU A 160 13.12 -11.86 2.14
N GLY A 161 14.08 -11.40 2.96
CA GLY A 161 15.21 -10.55 2.55
C GLY A 161 14.97 -9.05 2.73
N PHE A 162 13.85 -8.61 3.28
CA PHE A 162 13.63 -7.19 3.55
C PHE A 162 14.29 -6.79 4.87
N ARG A 163 15.10 -5.72 4.84
CA ARG A 163 15.73 -5.18 6.04
C ARG A 163 14.88 -4.08 6.65
N LEU A 164 14.48 -4.24 7.91
CA LEU A 164 13.79 -3.21 8.66
C LEU A 164 14.76 -2.05 8.98
N LEU A 165 14.39 -0.81 8.61
CA LEU A 165 15.13 0.40 8.92
C LEU A 165 14.59 1.09 10.17
N TRP A 166 13.28 1.22 10.27
CA TRP A 166 12.61 1.73 11.47
C TRP A 166 11.18 1.18 11.59
N ARG A 167 10.67 1.23 12.82
CA ARG A 167 9.29 0.93 13.18
C ARG A 167 8.78 2.01 14.14
N GLN A 168 7.54 2.43 13.94
CA GLN A 168 6.85 3.34 14.82
C GLN A 168 5.52 2.73 15.24
N ASP A 169 5.43 2.34 16.51
CA ASP A 169 4.20 1.78 17.06
C ASP A 169 3.20 2.90 17.40
N GLY A 170 1.92 2.58 17.28
CA GLY A 170 0.83 3.48 17.58
C GLY A 170 -0.50 2.74 17.68
N VAL A 171 -1.57 3.49 17.60
CA VAL A 171 -2.93 2.96 17.54
C VAL A 171 -3.68 3.58 16.37
N ASP A 172 -4.59 2.83 15.78
CA ASP A 172 -5.49 3.39 14.79
C ASP A 172 -6.64 4.17 15.47
N ARG A 173 -7.53 4.76 14.65
CA ARG A 173 -8.69 5.52 15.16
C ARG A 173 -9.70 4.72 15.99
N HIS A 174 -9.60 3.40 16.01
CA HIS A 174 -10.39 2.48 16.82
C HIS A 174 -9.59 1.92 17.99
N GLU A 175 -8.48 2.59 18.36
CA GLU A 175 -7.57 2.19 19.44
C GLU A 175 -6.95 0.81 19.24
N ARG A 176 -6.94 0.30 18.01
CA ARG A 176 -6.31 -0.98 17.70
C ARG A 176 -4.79 -0.78 17.55
N PRO A 177 -3.96 -1.65 18.15
CA PRO A 177 -2.52 -1.60 17.95
C PRO A 177 -2.17 -1.59 16.47
N SER A 178 -1.32 -0.67 16.06
CA SER A 178 -0.87 -0.51 14.69
C SER A 178 0.59 -0.07 14.65
N ALA A 179 1.23 -0.21 13.52
CA ALA A 179 2.57 0.33 13.35
C ALA A 179 2.83 0.74 11.91
N TRP A 180 3.75 1.69 11.77
CA TRP A 180 4.45 2.00 10.56
C TRP A 180 5.78 1.27 10.55
N PHE A 181 6.18 0.86 9.36
CA PHE A 181 7.46 0.21 9.12
C PHE A 181 8.08 0.80 7.86
N LEU A 182 9.37 1.05 7.89
CA LEU A 182 10.15 1.28 6.70
C LEU A 182 11.12 0.10 6.52
N TYR A 183 10.92 -0.61 5.44
CA TYR A 183 11.85 -1.65 4.98
C TYR A 183 12.63 -1.17 3.78
N THR A 184 13.79 -1.79 3.56
CA THR A 184 14.52 -1.67 2.29
C THR A 184 14.77 -3.05 1.72
N ARG A 185 14.75 -3.13 0.39
CA ARG A 185 15.25 -4.29 -0.34
C ARG A 185 16.78 -4.12 -0.48
N PRO A 186 17.60 -5.08 0.00
CA PRO A 186 19.06 -5.05 -0.17
C PRO A 186 19.49 -5.05 -1.63
#